data_b28cfd1591491905f8b1b4bd38a174fe
#
_entry.id   b28cfd1591491905f8b1b4bd38a174fe
#
_cell.length_a   1.000
_cell.length_b   1.000
_cell.length_c   1.000
_cell.angle_alpha   90.00
_cell.angle_beta   90.00
_cell.angle_gamma   90.00
#
_symmetry.space_group_name_H-M   'P 1'
#
loop_
_entity.id
_entity.type
_entity.pdbx_description
1 polymer ?
#
loop_
_entity_poly.entity_id
_entity_poly.type
_entity_poly.pdbx_seq_one_letter_code
_entity_poly.pdbx_strand_id
1 'polypeptide(L)'
;ENGVCPPNLTAAVEKPIAEKVSTKSYTLSADALFAFDKSDIQDLNPKGRVDMENLITELGKFKVLNAIRITGYTDRLGTMSYNHRLSQDRAESIKQYVANRGVNPNIVTSQGRGSTEPVTECENNLSRTELINCLAPNRRVVIDVDGYIEQ
;
A
#
# COMPACT_ATOMS: atom_id res chain seq x y z
N GLU A 1 -22.70 3.73 45.89
CA GLU A 1 -22.60 3.35 45.37
C GLU A 1 -22.32 2.80 44.96
N ASN A 2 -22.25 3.12 45.23
CA ASN A 2 -22.03 2.61 44.55
C ASN A 2 -21.72 2.09 43.86
N GLY A 3 -21.69 2.31 43.80
CA GLY A 3 -21.48 1.94 42.88
C GLY A 3 -21.42 1.83 42.24
N VAL A 4 -21.52 2.29 42.10
CA VAL A 4 -21.54 2.13 41.23
C VAL A 4 -21.33 2.15 40.37
N CYS A 5 -21.39 2.67 40.37
CA CYS A 5 -21.19 2.70 39.51
C CYS A 5 -20.94 2.47 38.95
N PRO A 6 -20.84 2.98 38.81
CA PRO A 6 -20.70 2.74 37.88
C PRO A 6 -20.19 1.91 37.39
N PRO A 7 -20.03 1.71 37.41
CA PRO A 7 -19.32 0.93 36.86
C PRO A 7 -19.62 0.29 35.83
N ASN A 8 -20.13 0.07 35.56
CA ASN A 8 -20.42 -0.59 34.61
C ASN A 8 -20.50 0.04 33.45
N LEU A 9 -20.74 0.99 33.53
CA LEU A 9 -20.80 1.69 32.44
C LEU A 9 -19.58 1.49 31.70
N THR A 10 -18.62 1.47 32.30
CA THR A 10 -17.44 1.24 31.65
C THR A 10 -17.45 -0.02 30.97
N ALA A 11 -18.13 -0.89 31.42
CA ALA A 11 -18.12 -2.18 30.81
C ALA A 11 -18.52 -2.08 29.42
N ALA A 12 -19.42 -1.27 29.15
CA ALA A 12 -19.91 -1.20 27.84
C ALA A 12 -18.83 -0.86 26.86
N VAL A 13 -17.94 -0.13 27.31
CA VAL A 13 -16.91 0.26 26.46
C VAL A 13 -16.06 -0.82 25.96
N GLU A 14 -15.97 -1.85 26.71
CA GLU A 14 -15.16 -2.90 26.27
C GLU A 14 -15.60 -3.58 25.11
N LYS A 15 -16.81 -3.47 24.80
CA LYS A 15 -17.26 -4.14 23.68
C LYS A 15 -16.41 -3.97 22.55
N PRO A 16 -15.98 -2.82 22.26
CA PRO A 16 -15.20 -2.56 21.11
C PRO A 16 -13.96 -3.38 21.05
N ILE A 17 -13.58 -3.89 22.15
CA ILE A 17 -12.43 -4.70 22.19
C ILE A 17 -12.52 -5.85 21.26
N ALA A 18 -13.67 -6.41 21.11
CA ALA A 18 -13.82 -7.52 20.22
C ALA A 18 -13.69 -7.05 18.81
N GLU A 19 -13.83 -5.76 18.59
CA GLU A 19 -13.76 -5.22 17.26
C GLU A 19 -12.49 -4.46 17.09
N LYS A 20 -11.39 -5.13 17.11
CA LYS A 20 -10.13 -4.45 17.03
C LYS A 20 -9.88 -3.83 15.70
N VAL A 21 -9.36 -2.61 15.72
CA VAL A 21 -8.88 -1.99 14.53
C VAL A 21 -7.59 -2.70 14.16
N SER A 22 -7.47 -3.12 12.94
CA SER A 22 -6.29 -3.79 12.44
C SER A 22 -5.61 -2.90 11.43
N THR A 23 -4.29 -2.80 11.54
CA THR A 23 -3.51 -2.10 10.53
C THR A 23 -2.71 -3.15 9.82
N LYS A 24 -2.90 -3.27 8.52
CA LYS A 24 -2.17 -4.23 7.72
C LYS A 24 -1.46 -3.52 6.60
N SER A 25 -0.29 -4.02 6.26
CA SER A 25 0.52 -3.41 5.23
C SER A 25 0.83 -4.47 4.18
N TYR A 26 0.67 -4.12 2.92
CA TYR A 26 0.94 -5.00 1.81
C TYR A 26 1.97 -4.32 0.92
N THR A 27 3.01 -5.04 0.53
CA THR A 27 4.05 -4.51 -0.34
C THR A 27 3.99 -5.25 -1.66
N LEU A 28 3.84 -4.50 -2.74
CA LEU A 28 3.77 -5.07 -4.07
C LEU A 28 4.98 -4.61 -4.87
N SER A 29 5.53 -5.52 -5.69
CA SER A 29 6.65 -5.18 -6.55
C SER A 29 6.18 -4.30 -7.69
N ALA A 30 6.80 -3.14 -7.86
CA ALA A 30 6.43 -2.27 -8.96
C ALA A 30 6.77 -2.93 -10.31
N ASP A 31 7.85 -3.72 -10.33
CA ASP A 31 8.24 -4.41 -11.56
C ASP A 31 7.22 -5.48 -11.95
N ALA A 32 6.55 -6.07 -10.97
CA ALA A 32 5.52 -7.05 -11.25
C ALA A 32 4.24 -6.37 -11.74
N LEU A 33 4.00 -5.16 -11.25
CA LEU A 33 2.79 -4.41 -11.61
C LEU A 33 2.92 -3.71 -12.95
N PHE A 34 4.02 -3.00 -13.16
CA PHE A 34 4.18 -2.13 -14.30
C PHE A 34 5.45 -2.45 -15.07
N ALA A 35 5.38 -2.32 -16.38
CA ALA A 35 6.59 -2.41 -17.20
C ALA A 35 7.46 -1.19 -16.90
N PHE A 36 8.71 -1.24 -17.33
CA PHE A 36 9.65 -0.17 -17.12
C PHE A 36 9.06 1.16 -17.59
N ASP A 37 9.17 2.17 -16.75
CA ASP A 37 8.72 3.53 -17.09
C ASP A 37 7.22 3.66 -17.31
N LYS A 38 6.43 2.64 -16.97
CA LYS A 38 4.98 2.70 -17.15
C LYS A 38 4.29 2.89 -15.81
N SER A 39 3.14 3.54 -15.86
CA SER A 39 2.36 3.79 -14.65
C SER A 39 0.86 3.70 -14.90
N ASP A 40 0.45 3.32 -16.10
CA ASP A 40 -0.97 3.32 -16.43
C ASP A 40 -1.62 2.03 -15.99
N ILE A 41 -2.79 2.14 -15.39
CA ILE A 41 -3.54 0.98 -14.92
C ILE A 41 -3.89 0.06 -16.08
N GLN A 42 -3.98 0.58 -17.29
CA GLN A 42 -4.28 -0.22 -18.46
C GLN A 42 -3.07 -1.08 -18.86
N ASP A 43 -1.89 -0.69 -18.41
CA ASP A 43 -0.65 -1.34 -18.79
C ASP A 43 -0.12 -2.29 -17.73
N LEU A 44 -0.98 -2.74 -16.81
CA LEU A 44 -0.53 -3.68 -15.78
C LEU A 44 -0.08 -4.98 -16.42
N ASN A 45 1.05 -5.48 -15.95
CA ASN A 45 1.55 -6.78 -16.38
C ASN A 45 0.61 -7.88 -15.89
N PRO A 46 0.60 -9.05 -16.55
CA PRO A 46 -0.26 -10.16 -16.10
C PRO A 46 -0.03 -10.53 -14.64
N LYS A 47 1.24 -10.56 -14.20
CA LYS A 47 1.50 -10.86 -12.80
C LYS A 47 0.97 -9.76 -11.89
N GLY A 48 1.06 -8.52 -12.34
CA GLY A 48 0.53 -7.41 -11.58
C GLY A 48 -0.98 -7.50 -11.41
N ARG A 49 -1.67 -7.98 -12.44
CA ARG A 49 -3.12 -8.12 -12.35
C ARG A 49 -3.47 -9.16 -11.29
N VAL A 50 -2.71 -10.25 -11.24
CA VAL A 50 -2.92 -11.30 -10.23
C VAL A 50 -2.66 -10.71 -8.84
N ASP A 51 -1.58 -9.96 -8.69
CA ASP A 51 -1.24 -9.34 -7.40
C ASP A 51 -2.34 -8.37 -6.97
N MET A 52 -2.91 -7.62 -7.91
CA MET A 52 -3.98 -6.69 -7.58
C MET A 52 -5.27 -7.43 -7.20
N GLU A 53 -5.57 -8.54 -7.88
CA GLU A 53 -6.75 -9.31 -7.51
C GLU A 53 -6.57 -9.93 -6.13
N ASN A 54 -5.36 -10.33 -5.78
CA ASN A 54 -5.09 -10.84 -4.45
C ASN A 54 -5.26 -9.73 -3.42
N LEU A 55 -4.86 -8.51 -3.74
CA LEU A 55 -5.06 -7.37 -2.86
C LEU A 55 -6.55 -7.11 -2.64
N ILE A 56 -7.34 -7.17 -3.71
CA ILE A 56 -8.78 -6.95 -3.59
C ILE A 56 -9.38 -8.02 -2.67
N THR A 57 -8.91 -9.26 -2.81
CA THR A 57 -9.37 -10.35 -1.94
C THR A 57 -9.04 -10.07 -0.48
N GLU A 58 -7.82 -9.56 -0.23
CA GLU A 58 -7.42 -9.23 1.14
C GLU A 58 -8.27 -8.10 1.70
N LEU A 59 -8.55 -7.08 0.88
CA LEU A 59 -9.39 -5.98 1.33
C LEU A 59 -10.79 -6.45 1.65
N GLY A 60 -11.27 -7.47 0.95
CA GLY A 60 -12.60 -8.02 1.18
C GLY A 60 -12.73 -8.73 2.52
N LYS A 61 -11.62 -9.03 3.19
CA LYS A 61 -11.67 -9.67 4.49
C LYS A 61 -11.95 -8.67 5.61
N PHE A 62 -11.85 -7.39 5.30
CA PHE A 62 -12.16 -6.36 6.30
C PHE A 62 -13.66 -6.17 6.38
N LYS A 63 -14.19 -6.14 7.59
CA LYS A 63 -15.59 -5.87 7.79
C LYS A 63 -15.85 -4.39 7.56
N VAL A 64 -14.92 -3.55 7.98
CA VAL A 64 -14.98 -2.12 7.78
C VAL A 64 -13.61 -1.65 7.35
N LEU A 65 -13.56 -0.83 6.30
CA LEU A 65 -12.33 -0.19 5.85
C LEU A 65 -12.41 1.27 6.25
N ASN A 66 -11.47 1.73 7.06
CA ASN A 66 -11.45 3.12 7.52
C ASN A 66 -10.57 4.00 6.67
N ALA A 67 -9.40 3.51 6.28
CA ALA A 67 -8.47 4.29 5.48
C ALA A 67 -7.51 3.37 4.75
N ILE A 68 -7.15 3.75 3.54
CA ILE A 68 -6.16 3.03 2.76
C ILE A 68 -5.17 4.06 2.24
N ARG A 69 -3.89 3.84 2.52
CA ARG A 69 -2.83 4.75 2.06
C ARG A 69 -1.93 3.99 1.11
N ILE A 70 -1.79 4.51 -0.09
CA ILE A 70 -0.99 3.87 -1.12
C ILE A 70 0.23 4.74 -1.37
N THR A 71 1.42 4.17 -1.19
CA THR A 71 2.67 4.93 -1.33
C THR A 71 3.55 4.24 -2.36
N GLY A 72 3.95 4.98 -3.39
CA GLY A 72 4.84 4.47 -4.42
C GLY A 72 6.27 4.85 -4.13
N TYR A 73 7.19 3.95 -4.45
CA TYR A 73 8.62 4.17 -4.27
C TYR A 73 9.39 3.71 -5.50
N THR A 74 10.53 4.35 -5.74
CA THR A 74 11.42 3.98 -6.83
C THR A 74 12.80 3.65 -6.25
N ASP A 75 13.69 3.16 -7.12
CA ASP A 75 15.09 3.07 -6.74
C ASP A 75 15.75 4.44 -6.99
N ARG A 76 17.06 4.51 -6.76
CA ARG A 76 17.78 5.79 -6.83
C ARG A 76 18.23 6.19 -8.23
N LEU A 77 17.97 5.37 -9.22
CA LEU A 77 18.40 5.68 -10.58
C LEU A 77 17.45 6.70 -11.21
N GLY A 78 18.02 7.63 -11.94
CA GLY A 78 17.24 8.70 -12.56
C GLY A 78 17.20 9.95 -11.70
N THR A 79 16.46 10.95 -12.14
CA THR A 79 16.37 12.21 -11.40
C THR A 79 15.33 12.10 -10.30
N MET A 80 15.47 12.92 -9.28
CA MET A 80 14.53 12.91 -8.18
C MET A 80 13.14 13.33 -8.64
N SER A 81 13.04 14.33 -9.51
CA SER A 81 11.73 14.79 -9.97
C SER A 81 11.04 13.73 -10.82
N TYR A 82 11.79 13.02 -11.65
CA TYR A 82 11.22 11.95 -12.46
C TYR A 82 10.71 10.83 -11.56
N ASN A 83 11.52 10.43 -10.60
CA ASN A 83 11.14 9.34 -9.69
C ASN A 83 9.95 9.70 -8.82
N HIS A 84 9.89 10.96 -8.40
CA HIS A 84 8.75 11.43 -7.61
C HIS A 84 7.46 11.32 -8.44
N ARG A 85 7.53 11.78 -9.69
CA ARG A 85 6.35 11.73 -10.54
C ARG A 85 5.94 10.31 -10.86
N LEU A 86 6.91 9.46 -11.20
CA LEU A 86 6.61 8.08 -11.55
C LEU A 86 5.97 7.35 -10.37
N SER A 87 6.52 7.53 -9.17
CA SER A 87 5.97 6.89 -7.98
C SER A 87 4.57 7.41 -7.65
N GLN A 88 4.34 8.71 -7.86
CA GLN A 88 3.03 9.30 -7.63
C GLN A 88 2.01 8.74 -8.63
N ASP A 89 2.40 8.66 -9.90
CA ASP A 89 1.50 8.16 -10.94
C ASP A 89 1.16 6.69 -10.71
N ARG A 90 2.13 5.91 -10.26
CA ARG A 90 1.89 4.50 -9.98
C ARG A 90 0.97 4.32 -8.78
N ALA A 91 1.17 5.11 -7.73
CA ALA A 91 0.29 5.05 -6.56
C ALA A 91 -1.12 5.46 -6.95
N GLU A 92 -1.26 6.46 -7.80
CA GLU A 92 -2.56 6.94 -8.24
C GLU A 92 -3.26 5.86 -9.08
N SER A 93 -2.51 5.14 -9.90
CA SER A 93 -3.10 4.05 -10.71
C SER A 93 -3.65 2.94 -9.82
N ILE A 94 -2.94 2.62 -8.74
CA ILE A 94 -3.42 1.60 -7.81
C ILE A 94 -4.68 2.09 -7.10
N LYS A 95 -4.72 3.37 -6.72
CA LYS A 95 -5.91 3.94 -6.11
C LYS A 95 -7.09 3.81 -7.07
N GLN A 96 -6.87 4.12 -8.34
CA GLN A 96 -7.92 4.03 -9.33
C GLN A 96 -8.41 2.60 -9.49
N TYR A 97 -7.49 1.64 -9.46
CA TYR A 97 -7.84 0.24 -9.58
C TYR A 97 -8.76 -0.19 -8.43
N VAL A 98 -8.40 0.12 -7.19
CA VAL A 98 -9.23 -0.30 -6.06
C VAL A 98 -10.57 0.44 -6.06
N ALA A 99 -10.59 1.68 -6.49
CA ALA A 99 -11.85 2.43 -6.57
C ALA A 99 -12.78 1.80 -7.61
N ASN A 100 -12.23 1.35 -8.73
CA ASN A 100 -13.01 0.70 -9.78
C ASN A 100 -13.55 -0.63 -9.33
N ARG A 101 -12.98 -1.21 -8.27
CA ARG A 101 -13.44 -2.47 -7.73
C ARG A 101 -14.36 -2.30 -6.54
N GLY A 102 -14.83 -1.08 -6.31
CA GLY A 102 -15.85 -0.84 -5.30
C GLY A 102 -15.38 -0.24 -3.99
N VAL A 103 -14.09 0.02 -3.84
CA VAL A 103 -13.59 0.64 -2.62
C VAL A 103 -13.90 2.14 -2.70
N ASN A 104 -14.41 2.71 -1.61
CA ASN A 104 -14.77 4.11 -1.55
C ASN A 104 -13.51 4.97 -1.75
N PRO A 105 -13.44 5.75 -2.82
CA PRO A 105 -12.23 6.55 -3.07
C PRO A 105 -11.97 7.61 -2.01
N ASN A 106 -12.99 8.00 -1.25
CA ASN A 106 -12.81 9.02 -0.23
C ASN A 106 -11.95 8.56 0.94
N ILE A 107 -11.77 7.26 1.11
CA ILE A 107 -10.92 6.75 2.18
C ILE A 107 -9.54 6.37 1.68
N VAL A 108 -9.29 6.53 0.38
CA VAL A 108 -8.02 6.11 -0.22
C VAL A 108 -7.18 7.33 -0.55
N THR A 109 -5.93 7.34 -0.11
CA THR A 109 -4.98 8.38 -0.47
C THR A 109 -3.82 7.75 -1.21
N SER A 110 -3.21 8.49 -2.11
CA SER A 110 -2.06 8.02 -2.87
C SER A 110 -0.96 9.05 -2.82
N GLN A 111 0.28 8.58 -2.76
CA GLN A 111 1.42 9.45 -2.61
C GLN A 111 2.65 8.80 -3.20
N GLY A 112 3.47 9.59 -3.88
CA GLY A 112 4.74 9.12 -4.39
C GLY A 112 5.86 9.69 -3.55
N ARG A 113 6.79 8.84 -3.14
CA ARG A 113 7.94 9.27 -2.34
C ARG A 113 9.25 9.06 -3.08
N GLY A 114 9.21 8.61 -4.32
CA GLY A 114 10.40 8.44 -5.12
C GLY A 114 11.40 7.52 -4.45
N SER A 115 12.66 7.93 -4.43
CA SER A 115 13.74 7.11 -3.90
C SER A 115 14.13 7.50 -2.46
N THR A 116 13.26 8.17 -1.73
CA THR A 116 13.61 8.71 -0.42
C THR A 116 13.73 7.66 0.68
N GLU A 117 13.14 6.48 0.51
CA GLU A 117 13.15 5.46 1.56
C GLU A 117 13.52 4.10 1.01
N PRO A 118 14.78 3.87 0.71
CA PRO A 118 15.20 2.57 0.18
C PRO A 118 15.12 1.50 1.25
N VAL A 119 14.76 0.29 0.85
CA VAL A 119 14.78 -0.86 1.74
C VAL A 119 16.03 -1.69 1.55
N THR A 120 16.78 -1.44 0.48
CA THR A 120 18.04 -2.12 0.27
C THR A 120 19.04 -1.13 -0.31
N GLU A 121 20.31 -1.33 -0.01
CA GLU A 121 21.37 -0.50 -0.54
C GLU A 121 22.30 -1.36 -1.36
N CYS A 122 22.77 -0.80 -2.45
CA CYS A 122 23.59 -1.53 -3.40
C CYS A 122 24.85 -0.75 -3.67
N GLU A 123 25.95 -1.47 -3.89
CA GLU A 123 27.23 -0.84 -4.12
C GLU A 123 27.27 -0.19 -5.49
N ASN A 124 28.07 0.84 -5.61
CA ASN A 124 28.16 1.59 -6.86
C ASN A 124 29.05 0.93 -7.89
N ASN A 125 29.85 -0.05 -7.49
CA ASN A 125 30.76 -0.71 -8.41
C ASN A 125 30.16 -1.88 -9.18
N LEU A 126 28.85 -2.09 -9.01
CA LEU A 126 28.17 -3.16 -9.74
C LEU A 126 27.98 -2.76 -11.21
N SER A 127 27.86 -3.73 -12.07
CA SER A 127 27.51 -3.46 -13.45
C SER A 127 26.09 -2.91 -13.44
N ARG A 128 25.67 -2.30 -14.55
CA ARG A 128 24.35 -1.72 -14.63
C ARG A 128 23.27 -2.77 -14.38
N THR A 129 23.42 -3.93 -15.01
CA THR A 129 22.45 -5.00 -14.83
C THR A 129 22.39 -5.49 -13.39
N GLU A 130 23.57 -5.68 -12.78
CA GLU A 130 23.62 -6.11 -11.39
C GLU A 130 23.01 -5.09 -10.46
N LEU A 131 23.25 -3.80 -10.73
CA LEU A 131 22.73 -2.74 -9.92
C LEU A 131 21.20 -2.69 -10.02
N ILE A 132 20.66 -2.78 -11.23
CA ILE A 132 19.23 -2.77 -11.43
C ILE A 132 18.57 -3.93 -10.68
N ASN A 133 19.17 -5.11 -10.74
CA ASN A 133 18.64 -6.27 -10.05
C ASN A 133 18.75 -6.13 -8.54
N CYS A 134 19.85 -5.58 -8.06
CA CYS A 134 20.06 -5.39 -6.62
C CYS A 134 19.03 -4.40 -6.06
N LEU A 135 18.69 -3.38 -6.83
CA LEU A 135 17.78 -2.32 -6.39
C LEU A 135 16.30 -2.68 -6.52
N ALA A 136 15.99 -3.85 -7.07
CA ALA A 136 14.60 -4.23 -7.30
C ALA A 136 13.67 -4.08 -6.09
N PRO A 137 14.08 -4.47 -4.87
CA PRO A 137 13.17 -4.33 -3.72
C PRO A 137 12.78 -2.88 -3.43
N ASN A 138 13.54 -1.90 -3.91
CA ASN A 138 13.22 -0.50 -3.69
C ASN A 138 12.07 -0.04 -4.60
N ARG A 139 11.85 -0.72 -5.72
CA ARG A 139 10.79 -0.39 -6.66
C ARG A 139 9.52 -1.11 -6.19
N ARG A 140 8.74 -0.42 -5.40
CA ARG A 140 7.59 -1.05 -4.75
C ARG A 140 6.44 -0.07 -4.54
N VAL A 141 5.28 -0.62 -4.25
CA VAL A 141 4.12 0.15 -3.83
C VAL A 141 3.68 -0.47 -2.51
N VAL A 142 3.53 0.36 -1.49
CA VAL A 142 3.10 -0.09 -0.17
C VAL A 142 1.67 0.36 0.05
N ILE A 143 0.82 -0.57 0.45
CA ILE A 143 -0.58 -0.26 0.73
C ILE A 143 -0.82 -0.50 2.22
N ASP A 144 -1.08 0.58 2.96
CA ASP A 144 -1.35 0.52 4.38
C ASP A 144 -2.86 0.64 4.59
N VAL A 145 -3.43 -0.32 5.26
CA VAL A 145 -4.87 -0.43 5.42
C VAL A 145 -5.23 -0.38 6.89
N ASP A 146 -6.08 0.57 7.26
CA ASP A 146 -6.63 0.64 8.60
C ASP A 146 -8.07 0.23 8.49
N GLY A 147 -8.48 -0.70 9.32
CA GLY A 147 -9.85 -1.16 9.28
C GLY A 147 -10.13 -2.13 10.38
N TYR A 148 -11.23 -2.83 10.22
CA TYR A 148 -11.71 -3.73 11.24
C TYR A 148 -11.96 -5.10 10.61
N ILE A 149 -11.30 -6.10 11.14
CA ILE A 149 -11.47 -7.48 10.70
C ILE A 149 -12.12 -8.23 11.85
N GLU A 150 -13.21 -8.89 11.54
CA GLU A 150 -13.90 -9.64 12.57
C GLU A 150 -13.14 -10.94 12.81
N GLN A 151 -12.92 -11.28 14.04
CA GLN A 151 -12.19 -12.49 14.41
C GLN A 151 -13.09 -13.74 14.44
#